data_bc1264bc75e0b6e4745664ed680da622
#
_entry.id   bc1264bc75e0b6e4745664ed680da622
#
_cell.length_a   1.000
_cell.length_b   1.000
_cell.length_c   1.000
_cell.angle_alpha   90.00
_cell.angle_beta   90.00
_cell.angle_gamma   90.00
#
_symmetry.space_group_name_H-M   'P 1'
#
loop_
_entity.id
_entity.type
_entity.pdbx_description
1 polymer ?
#
loop_
_entity_poly.entity_id
_entity_poly.type
_entity_poly.pdbx_seq_one_letter_code
_entity_poly.pdbx_strand_id
1 'polypeptide(L)'
;VSQLRRDDVDRLFDYGVHIPTRTLWMGTETDEFMAESFLKGLAVLDATSADPITVIMNNIGGDEYHGMAIYDAIATSKSYVTIKAFGHAMSMGSWILQAADERLMAPNATMMLHYGTWNASGPVTEVRVYAAEMERINKLMESAYFPRIRAAKPRFTLKQLQAMLERDTFLTAAESVAMGLADRVL
;
A
#
# COMPACT_ATOMS: atom_id res chain seq x y z
N VAL A 1 -9.24 1.99 -31.13
CA VAL A 1 -8.00 1.63 -30.38
C VAL A 1 -6.98 2.72 -30.69
N SER A 2 -6.77 3.67 -29.74
CA SER A 2 -5.73 4.68 -29.93
C SER A 2 -4.36 3.97 -29.96
N GLN A 3 -3.56 4.25 -30.98
CA GLN A 3 -2.18 3.79 -31.01
C GLN A 3 -1.43 4.38 -29.80
N LEU A 4 -0.76 3.52 -29.01
CA LEU A 4 0.15 3.96 -27.95
C LEU A 4 1.23 4.85 -28.58
N ARG A 5 1.39 6.08 -28.09
CA ARG A 5 2.49 6.94 -28.52
C ARG A 5 3.77 6.50 -27.83
N ARG A 6 4.90 6.64 -28.50
CA ARG A 6 6.22 6.26 -27.96
C ARG A 6 6.47 6.95 -26.62
N ASP A 7 6.17 8.23 -26.51
CA ASP A 7 6.35 9.00 -25.26
C ASP A 7 5.55 8.45 -24.09
N ASP A 8 4.35 7.86 -24.32
CA ASP A 8 3.53 7.27 -23.26
C ASP A 8 4.11 5.92 -22.81
N VAL A 9 4.72 5.17 -23.74
CA VAL A 9 5.44 3.92 -23.44
C VAL A 9 6.71 4.23 -22.63
N ASP A 10 7.50 5.21 -23.07
CA ASP A 10 8.74 5.61 -22.39
C ASP A 10 8.44 6.07 -20.95
N ARG A 11 7.40 6.89 -20.73
CA ARG A 11 6.98 7.32 -19.38
C ARG A 11 6.53 6.17 -18.48
N LEU A 12 5.87 5.15 -19.04
CA LEU A 12 5.49 3.99 -18.28
C LEU A 12 6.73 3.21 -17.78
N PHE A 13 7.74 3.02 -18.66
CA PHE A 13 8.95 2.30 -18.29
C PHE A 13 9.86 3.11 -17.37
N ASP A 14 10.00 4.42 -17.59
CA ASP A 14 10.92 5.28 -16.84
C ASP A 14 10.35 5.71 -15.48
N TYR A 15 9.03 5.93 -15.39
CA TYR A 15 8.39 6.55 -14.22
C TYR A 15 7.18 5.79 -13.69
N GLY A 16 6.83 4.66 -14.25
CA GLY A 16 5.68 3.86 -13.81
C GLY A 16 4.33 4.56 -13.97
N VAL A 17 4.20 5.53 -14.89
CA VAL A 17 2.95 6.27 -15.14
C VAL A 17 2.51 6.19 -16.59
N HIS A 18 1.25 5.76 -16.83
CA HIS A 18 0.62 5.80 -18.14
C HIS A 18 -0.57 6.77 -18.11
N ILE A 19 -0.31 8.01 -18.59
CA ILE A 19 -1.28 9.12 -18.51
C ILE A 19 -2.58 8.82 -19.26
N PRO A 20 -2.56 8.28 -20.50
CA PRO A 20 -3.80 8.05 -21.26
C PRO A 20 -4.79 7.10 -20.61
N THR A 21 -4.32 6.13 -19.82
CA THR A 21 -5.21 5.18 -19.10
C THR A 21 -5.27 5.48 -17.61
N ARG A 22 -4.65 6.57 -17.16
CA ARG A 22 -4.58 6.96 -15.75
C ARG A 22 -4.14 5.79 -14.86
N THR A 23 -3.03 5.16 -15.25
CA THR A 23 -2.50 3.98 -14.56
C THR A 23 -1.15 4.32 -13.95
N LEU A 24 -0.96 3.96 -12.68
CA LEU A 24 0.30 3.99 -11.96
C LEU A 24 0.79 2.56 -11.72
N TRP A 25 2.10 2.40 -11.74
CA TRP A 25 2.77 1.13 -11.46
C TRP A 25 3.53 1.21 -10.15
N MET A 26 3.27 0.26 -9.24
CA MET A 26 3.98 0.09 -7.98
C MET A 26 4.56 -1.31 -7.94
N GLY A 27 5.84 -1.44 -8.34
CA GLY A 27 6.56 -2.72 -8.36
C GLY A 27 7.54 -2.85 -7.21
N THR A 28 7.97 -4.07 -6.96
CA THR A 28 9.08 -4.49 -6.10
C THR A 28 9.05 -3.93 -4.67
N GLU A 29 9.86 -2.95 -4.34
CA GLU A 29 10.12 -2.45 -2.99
C GLU A 29 9.59 -1.02 -2.83
N THR A 30 9.18 -0.70 -1.62
CA THR A 30 8.79 0.67 -1.23
C THR A 30 10.02 1.39 -0.72
N ASP A 31 10.66 2.16 -1.59
CA ASP A 31 11.85 2.94 -1.33
C ASP A 31 11.64 4.42 -1.72
N GLU A 32 12.68 5.22 -1.61
CA GLU A 32 12.70 6.63 -1.99
C GLU A 32 12.30 6.84 -3.46
N PHE A 33 12.84 6.02 -4.38
CA PHE A 33 12.57 6.17 -5.82
C PHE A 33 11.13 5.81 -6.16
N MET A 34 10.59 4.75 -5.55
CA MET A 34 9.19 4.37 -5.70
C MET A 34 8.28 5.48 -5.19
N ALA A 35 8.53 6.00 -3.99
CA ALA A 35 7.71 7.05 -3.40
C ALA A 35 7.73 8.32 -4.24
N GLU A 36 8.92 8.78 -4.66
CA GLU A 36 9.06 9.98 -5.48
C GLU A 36 8.35 9.84 -6.83
N SER A 37 8.54 8.73 -7.54
CA SER A 37 7.89 8.47 -8.83
C SER A 37 6.38 8.37 -8.70
N PHE A 38 5.90 7.67 -7.67
CA PHE A 38 4.48 7.51 -7.42
C PHE A 38 3.79 8.84 -7.09
N LEU A 39 4.36 9.64 -6.18
CA LEU A 39 3.84 10.94 -5.79
C LEU A 39 3.77 11.90 -6.99
N LYS A 40 4.83 11.96 -7.81
CA LYS A 40 4.86 12.78 -9.03
C LYS A 40 3.81 12.31 -10.04
N GLY A 41 3.71 11.01 -10.26
CA GLY A 41 2.73 10.41 -11.18
C GLY A 41 1.29 10.70 -10.74
N LEU A 42 0.98 10.50 -9.47
CA LEU A 42 -0.34 10.78 -8.90
C LEU A 42 -0.69 12.28 -8.99
N ALA A 43 0.26 13.16 -8.65
CA ALA A 43 0.05 14.60 -8.75
C ALA A 43 -0.25 15.05 -10.18
N VAL A 44 0.43 14.49 -11.19
CA VAL A 44 0.14 14.77 -12.61
C VAL A 44 -1.24 14.27 -13.00
N LEU A 45 -1.63 13.06 -12.59
CA LEU A 45 -2.96 12.52 -12.89
C LEU A 45 -4.06 13.36 -12.20
N ASP A 46 -3.91 13.69 -10.95
CA ASP A 46 -4.86 14.53 -10.22
C ASP A 46 -4.95 15.96 -10.78
N ALA A 47 -3.86 16.52 -11.29
CA ALA A 47 -3.88 17.82 -11.93
C ALA A 47 -4.68 17.83 -13.26
N THR A 48 -4.77 16.69 -13.95
CA THR A 48 -5.45 16.60 -15.27
C THR A 48 -6.95 16.41 -15.16
N SER A 49 -7.45 15.59 -14.25
CA SER A 49 -8.89 15.37 -14.00
C SER A 49 -9.10 14.65 -12.66
N ALA A 50 -10.36 14.46 -12.27
CA ALA A 50 -10.77 13.59 -11.15
C ALA A 50 -11.29 12.22 -11.63
N ASP A 51 -11.02 11.83 -12.89
CA ASP A 51 -11.39 10.51 -13.39
C ASP A 51 -10.67 9.40 -12.61
N PRO A 52 -11.23 8.17 -12.55
CA PRO A 52 -10.63 7.08 -11.79
C PRO A 52 -9.18 6.77 -12.18
N ILE A 53 -8.38 6.40 -11.18
CA ILE A 53 -6.98 5.98 -11.33
C ILE A 53 -6.88 4.50 -10.99
N THR A 54 -6.11 3.75 -11.79
CA THR A 54 -5.74 2.37 -11.48
C THR A 54 -4.28 2.31 -11.05
N VAL A 55 -4.01 1.65 -9.93
CA VAL A 55 -2.66 1.31 -9.50
C VAL A 55 -2.46 -0.20 -9.68
N ILE A 56 -1.43 -0.57 -10.43
CA ILE A 56 -0.99 -1.96 -10.57
C ILE A 56 0.11 -2.20 -9.54
N MET A 57 -0.14 -3.07 -8.58
CA MET A 57 0.76 -3.34 -7.46
C MET A 57 1.35 -4.74 -7.55
N ASN A 58 2.65 -4.86 -7.34
CA ASN A 58 3.37 -6.09 -7.01
C ASN A 58 4.51 -5.74 -6.04
N ASN A 59 4.18 -5.52 -4.77
CA ASN A 59 5.05 -4.85 -3.81
C ASN A 59 5.28 -5.70 -2.55
N ILE A 60 6.55 -5.93 -2.22
CA ILE A 60 6.98 -6.72 -1.06
C ILE A 60 7.04 -5.91 0.25
N GLY A 61 6.84 -4.59 0.19
CA GLY A 61 7.02 -3.67 1.30
C GLY A 61 8.34 -2.91 1.21
N GLY A 62 8.81 -2.37 2.31
CA GLY A 62 10.02 -1.55 2.41
C GLY A 62 9.86 -0.45 3.45
N ASP A 63 10.46 0.72 3.21
CA ASP A 63 10.52 1.83 4.15
C ASP A 63 9.14 2.38 4.52
N GLU A 64 8.91 2.52 5.83
CA GLU A 64 7.63 2.94 6.38
C GLU A 64 7.31 4.41 6.09
N TYR A 65 8.29 5.31 6.10
CA TYR A 65 8.05 6.74 5.84
C TYR A 65 7.72 6.99 4.37
N HIS A 66 8.44 6.32 3.46
CA HIS A 66 8.13 6.37 2.04
C HIS A 66 6.78 5.75 1.73
N GLY A 67 6.44 4.66 2.42
CA GLY A 67 5.14 4.03 2.28
C GLY A 67 4.00 4.84 2.85
N MET A 68 4.17 5.51 4.00
CA MET A 68 3.17 6.44 4.55
C MET A 68 2.93 7.63 3.61
N ALA A 69 3.97 8.14 2.95
CA ALA A 69 3.82 9.21 1.96
C ALA A 69 2.94 8.76 0.77
N ILE A 70 3.14 7.53 0.27
CA ILE A 70 2.30 6.95 -0.77
C ILE A 70 0.87 6.73 -0.26
N TYR A 71 0.71 6.18 0.95
CA TYR A 71 -0.59 5.96 1.58
C TYR A 71 -1.39 7.27 1.67
N ASP A 72 -0.79 8.31 2.23
CA ASP A 72 -1.44 9.60 2.39
C ASP A 72 -1.77 10.25 1.05
N ALA A 73 -0.90 10.13 0.05
CA ALA A 73 -1.16 10.64 -1.29
C ALA A 73 -2.38 9.98 -1.92
N ILE A 74 -2.52 8.65 -1.80
CA ILE A 74 -3.71 7.92 -2.28
C ILE A 74 -4.95 8.35 -1.51
N ALA A 75 -4.89 8.36 -0.17
CA ALA A 75 -6.02 8.67 0.69
C ALA A 75 -6.53 10.11 0.55
N THR A 76 -5.69 11.03 0.04
CA THR A 76 -6.03 12.44 -0.19
C THR A 76 -6.24 12.78 -1.65
N SER A 77 -6.07 11.82 -2.57
CA SER A 77 -6.38 12.01 -3.99
C SER A 77 -7.84 12.39 -4.18
N LYS A 78 -8.10 13.29 -5.14
CA LYS A 78 -9.47 13.62 -5.53
C LYS A 78 -10.09 12.62 -6.52
N SER A 79 -9.26 11.73 -7.06
CA SER A 79 -9.67 10.66 -7.97
C SER A 79 -10.04 9.42 -7.20
N TYR A 80 -11.02 8.65 -7.69
CA TYR A 80 -11.30 7.31 -7.16
C TYR A 80 -10.14 6.37 -7.52
N VAL A 81 -9.47 5.81 -6.52
CA VAL A 81 -8.27 4.99 -6.71
C VAL A 81 -8.58 3.51 -6.50
N THR A 82 -8.40 2.73 -7.55
CA THR A 82 -8.45 1.25 -7.51
C THR A 82 -7.03 0.69 -7.50
N ILE A 83 -6.67 -0.10 -6.48
CA ILE A 83 -5.41 -0.86 -6.49
C ILE A 83 -5.70 -2.31 -6.87
N LYS A 84 -4.96 -2.81 -7.89
CA LYS A 84 -4.96 -4.21 -8.33
C LYS A 84 -3.64 -4.86 -7.94
N ALA A 85 -3.65 -5.70 -6.91
CA ALA A 85 -2.47 -6.40 -6.43
C ALA A 85 -2.25 -7.71 -7.18
N PHE A 86 -1.07 -7.87 -7.76
CA PHE A 86 -0.57 -9.07 -8.39
C PHE A 86 0.66 -9.57 -7.64
N GLY A 87 0.81 -10.88 -7.47
CA GLY A 87 1.94 -11.47 -6.76
C GLY A 87 1.99 -11.08 -5.28
N HIS A 88 2.53 -9.93 -4.97
CA HIS A 88 2.78 -9.49 -3.61
C HIS A 88 1.98 -8.21 -3.25
N ALA A 89 1.32 -8.24 -2.10
CA ALA A 89 0.87 -7.08 -1.33
C ALA A 89 1.34 -7.29 0.12
N MET A 90 2.64 -7.10 0.37
CA MET A 90 3.27 -7.52 1.62
C MET A 90 3.82 -6.34 2.43
N SER A 91 3.85 -6.50 3.76
CA SER A 91 4.41 -5.49 4.68
C SER A 91 3.85 -4.10 4.37
N MET A 92 4.68 -3.11 4.10
CA MET A 92 4.25 -1.77 3.71
C MET A 92 3.32 -1.76 2.49
N GLY A 93 3.49 -2.68 1.51
CA GLY A 93 2.59 -2.83 0.36
C GLY A 93 1.17 -3.23 0.77
N SER A 94 1.01 -4.06 1.80
CA SER A 94 -0.30 -4.42 2.34
C SER A 94 -0.98 -3.24 3.06
N TRP A 95 -0.19 -2.36 3.69
CA TRP A 95 -0.69 -1.14 4.33
C TRP A 95 -1.11 -0.12 3.27
N ILE A 96 -0.28 0.16 2.26
CA ILE A 96 -0.61 1.07 1.14
C ILE A 96 -1.90 0.63 0.44
N LEU A 97 -2.14 -0.68 0.28
CA LEU A 97 -3.37 -1.19 -0.29
C LEU A 97 -4.61 -0.69 0.46
N GLN A 98 -4.53 -0.45 1.77
CA GLN A 98 -5.67 0.04 2.56
C GLN A 98 -6.05 1.49 2.29
N ALA A 99 -5.21 2.27 1.62
CA ALA A 99 -5.52 3.65 1.24
C ALA A 99 -6.51 3.73 0.07
N ALA A 100 -6.61 2.67 -0.74
CA ALA A 100 -7.45 2.64 -1.93
C ALA A 100 -8.96 2.67 -1.62
N ASP A 101 -9.72 3.24 -2.55
CA ASP A 101 -11.19 3.17 -2.55
C ASP A 101 -11.66 1.75 -2.92
N GLU A 102 -10.97 1.09 -3.87
CA GLU A 102 -11.23 -0.30 -4.23
C GLU A 102 -9.92 -1.12 -4.23
N ARG A 103 -9.93 -2.25 -3.53
CA ARG A 103 -8.78 -3.11 -3.28
C ARG A 103 -9.02 -4.48 -3.92
N LEU A 104 -8.34 -4.76 -5.02
CA LEU A 104 -8.48 -5.98 -5.79
C LEU A 104 -7.22 -6.83 -5.70
N MET A 105 -7.38 -8.14 -5.54
CA MET A 105 -6.25 -9.07 -5.53
C MET A 105 -6.41 -10.10 -6.64
N ALA A 106 -5.34 -10.35 -7.38
CA ALA A 106 -5.30 -11.47 -8.33
C ALA A 106 -5.41 -12.82 -7.58
N PRO A 107 -5.95 -13.89 -8.21
CA PRO A 107 -6.22 -15.16 -7.51
C PRO A 107 -5.01 -15.77 -6.80
N ASN A 108 -3.81 -15.56 -7.33
CA ASN A 108 -2.55 -16.07 -6.77
C ASN A 108 -1.75 -15.01 -6.00
N ALA A 109 -2.31 -13.81 -5.80
CA ALA A 109 -1.66 -12.79 -5.01
C ALA A 109 -1.68 -13.15 -3.52
N THR A 110 -0.59 -12.83 -2.84
CA THR A 110 -0.43 -13.06 -1.40
C THR A 110 -0.31 -11.73 -0.68
N MET A 111 -1.10 -11.55 0.37
CA MET A 111 -0.94 -10.48 1.34
C MET A 111 -0.08 -10.97 2.51
N MET A 112 0.77 -10.13 3.05
CA MET A 112 1.49 -10.40 4.29
C MET A 112 1.45 -9.19 5.21
N LEU A 113 1.13 -9.44 6.46
CA LEU A 113 1.00 -8.46 7.52
C LEU A 113 2.04 -8.76 8.60
N HIS A 114 2.75 -7.75 9.07
CA HIS A 114 3.61 -7.80 10.23
C HIS A 114 3.93 -6.38 10.72
N TYR A 115 4.38 -6.25 11.97
CA TYR A 115 5.05 -5.03 12.41
C TYR A 115 6.43 -4.91 11.75
N GLY A 116 6.85 -3.67 11.46
CA GLY A 116 8.16 -3.42 10.90
C GLY A 116 9.30 -3.89 11.81
N THR A 117 10.44 -4.23 11.21
CA THR A 117 11.65 -4.61 11.93
C THR A 117 12.64 -3.46 11.91
N TRP A 118 13.04 -2.99 13.06
CA TRP A 118 13.97 -1.87 13.21
C TRP A 118 15.22 -2.28 13.97
N ASN A 119 16.34 -1.70 13.60
CA ASN A 119 17.58 -1.81 14.34
C ASN A 119 17.94 -0.43 14.90
N ALA A 120 18.06 -0.31 16.21
CA ALA A 120 18.52 0.90 16.87
C ALA A 120 19.74 0.59 17.75
N SER A 121 20.79 1.38 17.59
CA SER A 121 22.00 1.31 18.43
C SER A 121 22.44 2.71 18.79
N GLY A 122 23.04 2.88 19.96
CA GLY A 122 23.50 4.16 20.46
C GLY A 122 23.21 4.37 21.95
N PRO A 123 23.28 5.60 22.45
CA PRO A 123 22.91 5.92 23.82
C PRO A 123 21.48 5.50 24.16
N VAL A 124 21.24 5.03 25.39
CA VAL A 124 19.91 4.55 25.84
C VAL A 124 18.79 5.58 25.59
N THR A 125 19.10 6.86 25.71
CA THR A 125 18.13 7.95 25.45
C THR A 125 17.67 7.97 23.99
N GLU A 126 18.59 7.77 23.05
CA GLU A 126 18.27 7.72 21.61
C GLU A 126 17.48 6.45 21.26
N VAL A 127 17.90 5.29 21.77
CA VAL A 127 17.18 4.03 21.58
C VAL A 127 15.73 4.14 22.06
N ARG A 128 15.47 4.84 23.17
CA ARG A 128 14.10 5.08 23.65
C ARG A 128 13.28 5.97 22.73
N VAL A 129 13.90 6.97 22.10
CA VAL A 129 13.22 7.84 21.14
C VAL A 129 12.79 7.02 19.90
N TYR A 130 13.70 6.20 19.38
CA TYR A 130 13.36 5.31 18.25
C TYR A 130 12.28 4.29 18.61
N ALA A 131 12.35 3.68 19.80
CA ALA A 131 11.31 2.75 20.24
C ALA A 131 9.93 3.41 20.33
N ALA A 132 9.85 4.63 20.84
CA ALA A 132 8.59 5.38 20.89
C ALA A 132 8.06 5.73 19.50
N GLU A 133 8.94 6.05 18.56
CA GLU A 133 8.55 6.28 17.17
C GLU A 133 8.03 5.01 16.49
N MET A 134 8.68 3.87 16.72
CA MET A 134 8.16 2.58 16.23
C MET A 134 6.77 2.26 16.77
N GLU A 135 6.54 2.48 18.07
CA GLU A 135 5.21 2.30 18.67
C GLU A 135 4.17 3.22 18.02
N ARG A 136 4.55 4.45 17.68
CA ARG A 136 3.67 5.39 16.97
C ARG A 136 3.30 4.87 15.57
N ILE A 137 4.29 4.39 14.81
CA ILE A 137 4.09 3.84 13.46
C ILE A 137 3.22 2.57 13.53
N ASN A 138 3.47 1.68 14.48
CA ASN A 138 2.66 0.49 14.70
C ASN A 138 1.18 0.82 14.94
N LYS A 139 0.89 1.86 15.73
CA LYS A 139 -0.49 2.34 15.97
C LYS A 139 -1.14 2.91 14.72
N LEU A 140 -0.39 3.59 13.86
CA LEU A 140 -0.89 4.05 12.55
C LEU A 140 -1.26 2.86 11.66
N MET A 141 -0.40 1.84 11.60
CA MET A 141 -0.66 0.60 10.88
C MET A 141 -1.92 -0.10 11.40
N GLU A 142 -2.04 -0.26 12.73
CA GLU A 142 -3.25 -0.80 13.36
C GLU A 142 -4.50 0.00 12.97
N SER A 143 -4.41 1.32 12.92
CA SER A 143 -5.53 2.20 12.57
C SER A 143 -5.97 2.05 11.11
N ALA A 144 -5.09 1.63 10.22
CA ALA A 144 -5.43 1.34 8.83
C ALA A 144 -6.14 -0.01 8.66
N TYR A 145 -5.67 -1.06 9.35
CA TYR A 145 -6.23 -2.41 9.22
C TYR A 145 -7.48 -2.63 10.06
N PHE A 146 -7.46 -2.19 11.32
CA PHE A 146 -8.48 -2.57 12.29
C PHE A 146 -9.91 -2.19 11.89
N PRO A 147 -10.21 -0.98 11.41
CA PRO A 147 -11.55 -0.62 10.95
C PRO A 147 -12.04 -1.49 9.78
N ARG A 148 -11.14 -1.81 8.83
CA ARG A 148 -11.45 -2.66 7.68
C ARG A 148 -11.84 -4.07 8.11
N ILE A 149 -11.05 -4.67 9.00
CA ILE A 149 -11.34 -6.01 9.55
C ILE A 149 -12.62 -5.99 10.38
N ARG A 150 -12.83 -4.97 11.21
CA ARG A 150 -14.03 -4.85 12.04
C ARG A 150 -15.31 -4.71 11.21
N ALA A 151 -15.25 -4.04 10.06
CA ALA A 151 -16.39 -3.95 9.15
C ALA A 151 -16.82 -5.33 8.62
N ALA A 152 -15.86 -6.20 8.28
CA ALA A 152 -16.11 -7.57 7.81
C ALA A 152 -16.36 -8.56 8.96
N LYS A 153 -15.70 -8.36 10.10
CA LYS A 153 -15.72 -9.25 11.27
C LYS A 153 -16.03 -8.46 12.57
N PRO A 154 -17.29 -8.17 12.90
CA PRO A 154 -17.64 -7.28 14.02
C PRO A 154 -17.15 -7.72 15.41
N ARG A 155 -16.82 -8.99 15.60
CA ARG A 155 -16.30 -9.54 16.88
C ARG A 155 -14.78 -9.57 16.94
N PHE A 156 -14.08 -9.21 15.86
CA PHE A 156 -12.61 -9.18 15.82
C PHE A 156 -12.08 -8.09 16.74
N THR A 157 -11.07 -8.39 17.54
CA THR A 157 -10.50 -7.48 18.55
C THR A 157 -9.15 -6.92 18.09
N LEU A 158 -8.79 -5.74 18.61
CA LEU A 158 -7.48 -5.16 18.38
C LEU A 158 -6.35 -6.10 18.82
N LYS A 159 -6.52 -6.80 19.95
CA LYS A 159 -5.54 -7.79 20.43
C LYS A 159 -5.32 -8.94 19.44
N GLN A 160 -6.34 -9.35 18.71
CA GLN A 160 -6.20 -10.37 17.66
C GLN A 160 -5.41 -9.82 16.46
N LEU A 161 -5.63 -8.55 16.08
CA LEU A 161 -4.82 -7.90 15.05
C LEU A 161 -3.35 -7.82 15.49
N GLN A 162 -3.09 -7.33 16.69
CA GLN A 162 -1.74 -7.24 17.24
C GLN A 162 -1.02 -8.59 17.22
N ALA A 163 -1.68 -9.67 17.63
CA ALA A 163 -1.12 -11.02 17.57
C ALA A 163 -0.83 -11.52 16.13
N MET A 164 -1.57 -11.02 15.14
CA MET A 164 -1.25 -11.26 13.72
C MET A 164 -0.02 -10.48 13.28
N LEU A 165 0.12 -9.22 13.73
CA LEU A 165 1.20 -8.32 13.34
C LEU A 165 2.53 -8.65 14.04
N GLU A 166 2.54 -9.35 15.18
CA GLU A 166 3.76 -9.77 15.89
C GLU A 166 4.61 -10.81 15.13
N ARG A 167 4.10 -11.34 14.02
CA ARG A 167 4.79 -12.31 13.17
C ARG A 167 4.31 -12.17 11.74
N ASP A 168 5.07 -12.70 10.78
CA ASP A 168 4.63 -12.76 9.40
C ASP A 168 3.33 -13.55 9.28
N THR A 169 2.25 -12.86 8.96
CA THR A 169 0.94 -13.45 8.76
C THR A 169 0.57 -13.37 7.28
N PHE A 170 0.64 -14.51 6.60
CA PHE A 170 0.32 -14.64 5.17
C PHE A 170 -1.15 -14.94 4.98
N LEU A 171 -1.77 -14.25 4.02
CA LEU A 171 -3.16 -14.43 3.61
C LEU A 171 -3.22 -14.61 2.09
N THR A 172 -3.97 -15.59 1.64
CA THR A 172 -4.40 -15.71 0.25
C THR A 172 -5.32 -14.55 -0.13
N ALA A 173 -5.56 -14.35 -1.42
CA ALA A 173 -6.50 -13.35 -1.92
C ALA A 173 -7.92 -13.56 -1.30
N ALA A 174 -8.38 -14.82 -1.24
CA ALA A 174 -9.69 -15.15 -0.66
C ALA A 174 -9.76 -14.86 0.85
N GLU A 175 -8.71 -15.19 1.61
CA GLU A 175 -8.62 -14.89 3.04
C GLU A 175 -8.54 -13.37 3.29
N SER A 176 -7.83 -12.63 2.44
CA SER A 176 -7.76 -11.16 2.51
C SER A 176 -9.14 -10.52 2.33
N VAL A 177 -9.93 -11.03 1.37
CA VAL A 177 -11.33 -10.60 1.19
C VAL A 177 -12.18 -10.98 2.41
N ALA A 178 -12.07 -12.22 2.89
CA ALA A 178 -12.81 -12.67 4.08
C ALA A 178 -12.44 -11.89 5.35
N MET A 179 -11.25 -11.30 5.41
CA MET A 179 -10.81 -10.43 6.50
C MET A 179 -11.22 -8.96 6.30
N GLY A 180 -11.74 -8.57 5.14
CA GLY A 180 -12.06 -7.18 4.80
C GLY A 180 -10.85 -6.33 4.44
N LEU A 181 -9.70 -6.95 4.18
CA LEU A 181 -8.45 -6.30 3.79
C LEU A 181 -8.34 -6.14 2.26
N ALA A 182 -9.16 -6.84 1.51
CA ALA A 182 -9.41 -6.64 0.08
C ALA A 182 -10.94 -6.70 -0.16
N ASP A 183 -11.40 -6.14 -1.29
CA ASP A 183 -12.83 -6.07 -1.58
C ASP A 183 -13.29 -7.26 -2.42
N ARG A 184 -12.46 -7.71 -3.39
CA ARG A 184 -12.73 -8.93 -4.17
C ARG A 184 -11.47 -9.51 -4.81
N VAL A 185 -11.56 -10.75 -5.23
CA VAL A 185 -10.59 -11.41 -6.10
C VAL A 185 -10.92 -11.05 -7.55
N LEU A 186 -9.88 -10.76 -8.39
CA LEU A 186 -9.98 -10.42 -9.82
C LEU A 186 -10.54 -11.58 -10.65
#